data_8567075031f8013509d4dd922f7c1123
#
_entry.id   8567075031f8013509d4dd922f7c1123
#
_cell.length_a   1.000
_cell.length_b   1.000
_cell.length_c   1.000
_cell.angle_alpha   90.00
_cell.angle_beta   90.00
_cell.angle_gamma   90.00
#
_symmetry.space_group_name_H-M   'P 1'
#
loop_
_entity.id
_entity.type
_entity.pdbx_description
1 polymer ?
#
loop_
_entity_poly.entity_id
_entity_poly.type
_entity_poly.pdbx_seq_one_letter_code
_entity_poly.pdbx_strand_id
1 'polypeptide(L)'
;MNASNAGSWNAVAALAVSEKSEAEVEYHLNQLKISNGFDPSGEIKLKNLTESSYLQFIENLAGLNIVVFSTATDAGLNTIDRVIAHQKGQVTEILRHIDKMKYEGGRQGVQLVSFQLAKLLPQLYVQLLCQVNLMFDIVSRVINYYAQREPEALANFRWRIDQKNISRTDFEDAFEKLSPVLLQTRSISEPLMMVKGFDYRGLSQYKFEDGKVPGYLNKVYGIEAKSGLNIQKIIRGDIQFLDSKDSKGIQAVDLIVSGIRRCLRRQFSDNEKAASKLGQLMLQEKNNAPPLSLISFADDQPLPLEVARLVRIMMEKNKSMFLRT
;
A
#
# COMPACT_ATOMS: atom_id res chain seq x y z
N MET A 1 1.22 -1.60 16.78
CA MET A 1 2.59 -1.12 16.49
C MET A 1 3.17 -0.63 17.81
N ASN A 2 4.09 -1.37 18.41
CA ASN A 2 4.65 -1.01 19.71
C ASN A 2 5.93 -0.20 19.52
N ALA A 3 5.98 0.97 20.14
CA ALA A 3 7.03 1.97 20.01
C ALA A 3 8.03 1.91 21.18
N SER A 4 8.72 0.80 21.40
CA SER A 4 9.62 0.74 22.56
C SER A 4 11.11 0.63 22.24
N ASN A 5 11.50 0.19 21.04
CA ASN A 5 12.92 -0.01 20.73
C ASN A 5 13.24 0.44 19.31
N ALA A 6 14.33 1.18 19.11
CA ALA A 6 14.90 1.46 17.79
C ALA A 6 15.17 0.16 17.03
N GLY A 7 14.90 0.14 15.72
CA GLY A 7 14.97 -1.08 14.91
C GLY A 7 13.71 -1.98 15.01
N SER A 8 12.66 -1.53 15.69
CA SER A 8 11.37 -2.22 15.76
C SER A 8 10.52 -1.98 14.53
N TRP A 9 10.96 -2.46 13.39
CA TRP A 9 10.30 -2.26 12.12
C TRP A 9 8.89 -2.87 12.10
N ASN A 10 7.92 -2.04 11.71
CA ASN A 10 6.59 -2.45 11.31
C ASN A 10 6.43 -2.21 9.82
N ALA A 11 5.69 -3.08 9.15
CA ALA A 11 5.43 -2.97 7.74
C ALA A 11 4.00 -3.37 7.42
N VAL A 12 3.44 -2.73 6.40
CA VAL A 12 2.25 -3.15 5.69
C VAL A 12 2.65 -3.44 4.24
N ALA A 13 2.01 -4.41 3.62
CA ALA A 13 2.26 -4.72 2.22
C ALA A 13 0.97 -5.05 1.49
N ALA A 14 1.02 -4.95 0.18
CA ALA A 14 -0.02 -5.41 -0.71
C ALA A 14 0.58 -6.14 -1.90
N LEU A 15 -0.17 -7.12 -2.38
CA LEU A 15 0.12 -7.87 -3.60
C LEU A 15 -0.87 -7.42 -4.67
N ALA A 16 -0.36 -6.75 -5.71
CA ALA A 16 -1.13 -6.48 -6.91
C ALA A 16 -1.04 -7.68 -7.84
N VAL A 17 -2.18 -8.28 -8.13
CA VAL A 17 -2.29 -9.50 -8.94
C VAL A 17 -3.45 -9.35 -9.92
N SER A 18 -3.25 -9.73 -11.18
CA SER A 18 -4.34 -9.83 -12.15
C SER A 18 -5.13 -11.12 -11.93
N GLU A 19 -6.39 -11.15 -12.41
CA GLU A 19 -7.21 -12.38 -12.34
C GLU A 19 -6.51 -13.59 -12.97
N LYS A 20 -5.72 -13.37 -14.04
CA LYS A 20 -4.97 -14.44 -14.70
C LYS A 20 -3.90 -15.06 -13.82
N SER A 21 -3.26 -14.26 -12.97
CA SER A 21 -2.16 -14.72 -12.10
C SER A 21 -2.63 -15.15 -10.71
N GLU A 22 -3.90 -14.97 -10.37
CA GLU A 22 -4.45 -15.30 -9.04
C GLU A 22 -4.31 -16.80 -8.74
N ALA A 23 -4.67 -17.66 -9.70
CA ALA A 23 -4.56 -19.12 -9.56
C ALA A 23 -3.11 -19.60 -9.42
N GLU A 24 -2.14 -18.92 -10.04
CA GLU A 24 -0.72 -19.25 -9.93
C GLU A 24 -0.18 -18.89 -8.54
N VAL A 25 -0.58 -17.74 -7.98
CA VAL A 25 -0.23 -17.37 -6.59
C VAL A 25 -0.79 -18.42 -5.61
N GLU A 26 -2.05 -18.82 -5.78
CA GLU A 26 -2.66 -19.85 -4.95
C GLU A 26 -1.95 -21.20 -5.09
N TYR A 27 -1.61 -21.60 -6.30
CA TYR A 27 -0.84 -22.82 -6.56
C TYR A 27 0.48 -22.83 -5.80
N HIS A 28 1.29 -21.77 -5.91
CA HIS A 28 2.58 -21.71 -5.23
C HIS A 28 2.45 -21.67 -3.70
N LEU A 29 1.43 -21.02 -3.17
CA LEU A 29 1.13 -21.04 -1.73
C LEU A 29 0.76 -22.47 -1.26
N ASN A 30 -0.08 -23.17 -2.02
CA ASN A 30 -0.46 -24.55 -1.70
C ASN A 30 0.74 -25.49 -1.77
N GLN A 31 1.60 -25.34 -2.79
CA GLN A 31 2.86 -26.12 -2.88
C GLN A 31 3.79 -25.87 -1.69
N LEU A 32 3.92 -24.61 -1.24
CA LEU A 32 4.67 -24.28 -0.05
C LEU A 32 4.13 -25.00 1.19
N LYS A 33 2.81 -25.03 1.35
CA LYS A 33 2.16 -25.72 2.48
C LYS A 33 2.41 -27.21 2.45
N ILE A 34 2.13 -27.86 1.33
CA ILE A 34 2.29 -29.30 1.15
C ILE A 34 3.74 -29.72 1.40
N SER A 35 4.71 -29.02 0.79
CA SER A 35 6.13 -29.34 0.93
C SER A 35 6.68 -29.16 2.35
N ASN A 36 5.99 -28.43 3.20
CA ASN A 36 6.34 -28.25 4.61
C ASN A 36 5.39 -29.01 5.57
N GLY A 37 4.57 -29.94 5.06
CA GLY A 37 3.69 -30.80 5.87
C GLY A 37 2.45 -30.13 6.43
N PHE A 38 2.00 -29.00 5.84
CA PHE A 38 0.80 -28.30 6.24
C PHE A 38 -0.39 -28.61 5.32
N ASP A 39 -1.59 -28.55 5.89
CA ASP A 39 -2.83 -28.66 5.14
C ASP A 39 -2.98 -27.42 4.20
N PRO A 40 -3.25 -27.62 2.89
CA PRO A 40 -3.50 -26.53 1.96
C PRO A 40 -4.65 -25.58 2.39
N SER A 41 -5.65 -26.09 3.10
CA SER A 41 -6.77 -25.28 3.63
C SER A 41 -6.36 -24.44 4.84
N GLY A 42 -5.35 -24.88 5.60
CA GLY A 42 -4.89 -24.20 6.81
C GLY A 42 -4.12 -22.91 6.53
N GLU A 43 -3.88 -22.12 7.56
CA GLU A 43 -3.03 -20.94 7.51
C GLU A 43 -1.57 -21.32 7.85
N ILE A 44 -0.62 -20.72 7.15
CA ILE A 44 0.81 -20.89 7.42
C ILE A 44 1.44 -19.53 7.77
N LYS A 45 2.32 -19.49 8.76
CA LYS A 45 3.07 -18.29 9.15
C LYS A 45 4.56 -18.46 8.89
N LEU A 46 5.26 -17.37 8.61
CA LEU A 46 6.71 -17.38 8.33
C LEU A 46 7.52 -18.15 9.39
N LYS A 47 7.13 -18.04 10.67
CA LYS A 47 7.81 -18.77 11.78
C LYS A 47 7.74 -20.30 11.69
N ASN A 48 6.82 -20.81 10.90
CA ASN A 48 6.63 -22.25 10.66
C ASN A 48 7.46 -22.78 9.50
N LEU A 49 8.17 -21.91 8.79
CA LEU A 49 8.95 -22.25 7.59
C LEU A 49 10.45 -22.19 7.86
N THR A 50 11.20 -23.04 7.17
CA THR A 50 12.64 -22.84 7.03
C THR A 50 12.92 -21.63 6.15
N GLU A 51 14.07 -20.99 6.31
CA GLU A 51 14.47 -19.87 5.45
C GLU A 51 14.57 -20.29 3.98
N SER A 52 15.05 -21.49 3.72
CA SER A 52 15.16 -22.04 2.37
C SER A 52 13.79 -22.19 1.70
N SER A 53 12.82 -22.83 2.39
CA SER A 53 11.45 -22.99 1.87
C SER A 53 10.78 -21.65 1.61
N TYR A 54 10.96 -20.68 2.53
CA TYR A 54 10.43 -19.33 2.38
C TYR A 54 11.03 -18.62 1.18
N LEU A 55 12.38 -18.60 1.05
CA LEU A 55 13.04 -17.90 -0.04
C LEU A 55 12.74 -18.52 -1.41
N GLN A 56 12.55 -19.86 -1.46
CA GLN A 56 12.10 -20.54 -2.68
C GLN A 56 10.67 -20.11 -3.07
N PHE A 57 9.77 -19.97 -2.10
CA PHE A 57 8.43 -19.45 -2.35
C PHE A 57 8.46 -18.03 -2.92
N ILE A 58 9.29 -17.14 -2.35
CA ILE A 58 9.46 -15.78 -2.87
C ILE A 58 9.98 -15.78 -4.31
N GLU A 59 10.93 -16.67 -4.61
CA GLU A 59 11.48 -16.82 -5.96
C GLU A 59 10.44 -17.31 -6.96
N ASN A 60 9.62 -18.28 -6.58
CA ASN A 60 8.54 -18.78 -7.43
C ASN A 60 7.52 -17.66 -7.75
N LEU A 61 7.15 -16.85 -6.76
CA LEU A 61 6.27 -15.70 -6.97
C LEU A 61 6.92 -14.62 -7.85
N ALA A 62 8.24 -14.45 -7.79
CA ALA A 62 8.94 -13.43 -8.58
C ALA A 62 8.85 -13.69 -10.10
N GLY A 63 8.67 -14.96 -10.51
CA GLY A 63 8.45 -15.35 -11.90
C GLY A 63 7.08 -14.95 -12.46
N LEU A 64 6.11 -14.59 -11.61
CA LEU A 64 4.76 -14.27 -12.02
C LEU A 64 4.61 -12.78 -12.40
N ASN A 65 3.53 -12.46 -13.16
CA ASN A 65 3.15 -11.09 -13.47
C ASN A 65 2.38 -10.42 -12.31
N ILE A 66 3.03 -10.39 -11.15
CA ILE A 66 2.54 -9.77 -9.91
C ILE A 66 3.52 -8.73 -9.42
N VAL A 67 3.05 -7.82 -8.56
CA VAL A 67 3.89 -6.77 -7.96
C VAL A 67 3.56 -6.62 -6.48
N VAL A 68 4.60 -6.51 -5.68
CA VAL A 68 4.49 -6.21 -4.24
C VAL A 68 4.80 -4.75 -3.99
N PHE A 69 3.94 -4.11 -3.22
CA PHE A 69 4.14 -2.79 -2.64
C PHE A 69 4.24 -2.94 -1.13
N SER A 70 5.06 -2.12 -0.50
CA SER A 70 5.16 -2.14 0.94
C SER A 70 5.53 -0.76 1.49
N THR A 71 4.95 -0.45 2.64
CA THR A 71 5.31 0.72 3.44
C THR A 71 5.75 0.25 4.81
N ALA A 72 6.89 0.74 5.28
CA ALA A 72 7.44 0.39 6.58
C ALA A 72 7.77 1.62 7.41
N THR A 73 7.81 1.44 8.72
CA THR A 73 8.18 2.48 9.68
C THR A 73 8.94 1.86 10.85
N ASP A 74 9.96 2.55 11.35
CA ASP A 74 10.62 2.16 12.60
C ASP A 74 9.81 2.68 13.79
N ALA A 75 9.12 1.78 14.47
CA ALA A 75 8.30 2.13 15.64
C ALA A 75 9.12 2.74 16.78
N GLY A 76 10.42 2.46 16.87
CA GLY A 76 11.29 3.02 17.88
C GLY A 76 11.59 4.52 17.66
N LEU A 77 11.47 5.01 16.44
CA LEU A 77 11.62 6.42 16.12
C LEU A 77 10.31 7.20 16.23
N ASN A 78 9.18 6.53 16.28
CA ASN A 78 7.85 7.11 16.32
C ASN A 78 7.41 7.34 17.76
N THR A 79 7.98 8.34 18.43
CA THR A 79 7.52 8.69 19.79
C THR A 79 6.06 9.15 19.76
N ILE A 80 5.34 8.89 20.85
CA ILE A 80 3.90 9.23 20.98
C ILE A 80 3.69 10.73 20.71
N ASP A 81 4.53 11.59 21.26
CA ASP A 81 4.40 13.05 21.11
C ASP A 81 4.55 13.50 19.66
N ARG A 82 5.51 12.93 18.91
CA ARG A 82 5.69 13.22 17.47
C ARG A 82 4.52 12.75 16.64
N VAL A 83 4.01 11.58 16.90
CA VAL A 83 2.84 11.02 16.22
C VAL A 83 1.62 11.90 16.49
N ILE A 84 1.38 12.32 17.74
CA ILE A 84 0.28 13.20 18.12
C ILE A 84 0.44 14.59 17.46
N ALA A 85 1.65 15.15 17.46
CA ALA A 85 1.92 16.44 16.81
C ALA A 85 1.60 16.38 15.32
N HIS A 86 2.06 15.35 14.63
CA HIS A 86 1.77 15.12 13.22
C HIS A 86 0.26 14.92 12.97
N GLN A 87 -0.43 14.12 13.81
CA GLN A 87 -1.88 13.91 13.73
C GLN A 87 -2.65 15.23 13.85
N LYS A 88 -2.30 16.07 14.84
CA LYS A 88 -2.89 17.41 15.01
C LYS A 88 -2.64 18.31 13.81
N GLY A 89 -1.42 18.29 13.26
CA GLY A 89 -1.08 19.02 12.04
C GLY A 89 -1.95 18.59 10.86
N GLN A 90 -2.13 17.29 10.65
CA GLN A 90 -2.99 16.78 9.58
C GLN A 90 -4.47 17.18 9.75
N VAL A 91 -4.98 17.13 10.98
CA VAL A 91 -6.35 17.62 11.29
C VAL A 91 -6.49 19.10 10.95
N THR A 92 -5.51 19.91 11.31
CA THR A 92 -5.49 21.35 10.99
C THR A 92 -5.47 21.60 9.49
N GLU A 93 -4.64 20.85 8.74
CA GLU A 93 -4.59 20.97 7.28
C GLU A 93 -5.92 20.60 6.61
N ILE A 94 -6.55 19.52 7.06
CA ILE A 94 -7.87 19.10 6.55
C ILE A 94 -8.92 20.19 6.77
N LEU A 95 -8.89 20.87 7.90
CA LEU A 95 -9.84 21.95 8.25
C LEU A 95 -9.49 23.30 7.62
N ARG A 96 -8.27 23.52 7.13
CA ARG A 96 -7.75 24.82 6.65
C ARG A 96 -8.67 25.53 5.66
N HIS A 97 -9.39 24.79 4.83
CA HIS A 97 -10.22 25.35 3.77
C HIS A 97 -11.71 25.09 3.96
N ILE A 98 -12.14 24.70 5.16
CA ILE A 98 -13.54 24.34 5.42
C ILE A 98 -14.48 25.53 5.19
N ASP A 99 -14.06 26.74 5.58
CA ASP A 99 -14.86 27.96 5.43
C ASP A 99 -15.06 28.39 3.97
N LYS A 100 -14.17 27.92 3.07
CA LYS A 100 -14.25 28.17 1.63
C LYS A 100 -15.17 27.19 0.90
N MET A 101 -15.64 26.15 1.58
CA MET A 101 -16.51 25.14 0.97
C MET A 101 -17.94 25.67 0.81
N LYS A 102 -18.45 25.58 -0.42
CA LYS A 102 -19.77 26.12 -0.77
C LYS A 102 -20.93 25.28 -0.23
N TYR A 103 -20.76 23.96 -0.19
CA TYR A 103 -21.85 23.04 0.15
C TYR A 103 -21.73 22.56 1.58
N GLU A 104 -22.85 22.66 2.32
CA GLU A 104 -22.92 22.26 3.73
C GLU A 104 -22.56 20.77 3.94
N GLY A 105 -23.08 19.88 3.10
CA GLY A 105 -22.72 18.46 3.16
C GLY A 105 -21.21 18.17 2.96
N GLY A 106 -20.52 19.02 2.19
CA GLY A 106 -19.07 18.96 2.06
C GLY A 106 -18.36 19.36 3.36
N ARG A 107 -18.80 20.44 3.99
CA ARG A 107 -18.28 20.91 5.29
C ARG A 107 -18.45 19.84 6.37
N GLN A 108 -19.66 19.31 6.49
CA GLN A 108 -19.96 18.23 7.44
C GLN A 108 -19.11 16.98 7.19
N GLY A 109 -18.89 16.59 5.92
CA GLY A 109 -18.01 15.49 5.55
C GLY A 109 -16.56 15.71 5.99
N VAL A 110 -16.02 16.91 5.77
CA VAL A 110 -14.65 17.27 6.20
C VAL A 110 -14.53 17.31 7.73
N GLN A 111 -15.53 17.85 8.43
CA GLN A 111 -15.58 17.83 9.90
C GLN A 111 -15.60 16.40 10.45
N LEU A 112 -16.41 15.51 9.86
CA LEU A 112 -16.47 14.12 10.27
C LEU A 112 -15.14 13.42 10.08
N VAL A 113 -14.49 13.61 8.92
CA VAL A 113 -13.16 13.06 8.62
C VAL A 113 -12.13 13.56 9.64
N SER A 114 -12.09 14.86 9.92
CA SER A 114 -11.17 15.46 10.89
C SER A 114 -11.39 14.91 12.30
N PHE A 115 -12.63 14.77 12.70
CA PHE A 115 -13.00 14.23 14.00
C PHE A 115 -12.60 12.74 14.15
N GLN A 116 -12.87 11.93 13.12
CA GLN A 116 -12.46 10.53 13.12
C GLN A 116 -10.94 10.39 13.17
N LEU A 117 -10.21 11.20 12.38
CA LEU A 117 -8.76 11.20 12.39
C LEU A 117 -8.19 11.59 13.76
N ALA A 118 -8.75 12.62 14.40
CA ALA A 118 -8.33 13.10 15.72
C ALA A 118 -8.55 12.07 16.84
N LYS A 119 -9.55 11.19 16.70
CA LYS A 119 -9.89 10.16 17.70
C LYS A 119 -9.01 8.91 17.64
N LEU A 120 -8.27 8.71 16.55
CA LEU A 120 -7.44 7.53 16.42
C LEU A 120 -6.33 7.53 17.50
N LEU A 121 -6.16 6.39 18.15
CA LEU A 121 -4.98 6.17 18.97
C LEU A 121 -3.71 6.30 18.12
N PRO A 122 -2.59 6.79 18.67
CA PRO A 122 -1.36 7.03 17.90
C PRO A 122 -0.91 5.82 17.08
N GLN A 123 -1.03 4.61 17.61
CA GLN A 123 -0.66 3.39 16.87
C GLN A 123 -1.56 3.11 15.66
N LEU A 124 -2.87 3.36 15.81
CA LEU A 124 -3.84 3.20 14.72
C LEU A 124 -3.68 4.31 13.68
N TYR A 125 -3.34 5.52 14.12
CA TYR A 125 -3.01 6.62 13.22
C TYR A 125 -1.79 6.31 12.35
N VAL A 126 -0.70 5.81 12.93
CA VAL A 126 0.49 5.37 12.18
C VAL A 126 0.12 4.26 11.19
N GLN A 127 -0.70 3.30 11.62
CA GLN A 127 -1.18 2.22 10.74
C GLN A 127 -1.99 2.78 9.57
N LEU A 128 -2.93 3.70 9.82
CA LEU A 128 -3.72 4.37 8.79
C LEU A 128 -2.83 5.06 7.76
N LEU A 129 -1.85 5.84 8.20
CA LEU A 129 -0.94 6.53 7.29
C LEU A 129 -0.10 5.57 6.45
N CYS A 130 0.42 4.51 7.06
CA CYS A 130 1.13 3.48 6.30
C CYS A 130 0.25 2.83 5.23
N GLN A 131 -1.00 2.52 5.56
CA GLN A 131 -1.95 1.92 4.61
C GLN A 131 -2.38 2.91 3.51
N VAL A 132 -2.65 4.16 3.85
CA VAL A 132 -3.00 5.21 2.87
C VAL A 132 -1.83 5.46 1.92
N ASN A 133 -0.59 5.54 2.44
CA ASN A 133 0.60 5.67 1.61
C ASN A 133 0.75 4.47 0.67
N LEU A 134 0.60 3.26 1.21
CA LEU A 134 0.66 2.03 0.41
C LEU A 134 -0.39 2.03 -0.72
N MET A 135 -1.64 2.41 -0.44
CA MET A 135 -2.68 2.47 -1.46
C MET A 135 -2.38 3.51 -2.54
N PHE A 136 -1.82 4.66 -2.16
CA PHE A 136 -1.40 5.67 -3.13
C PHE A 136 -0.29 5.15 -4.05
N ASP A 137 0.71 4.49 -3.48
CA ASP A 137 1.79 3.86 -4.23
C ASP A 137 1.29 2.80 -5.20
N ILE A 138 0.31 2.00 -4.78
CA ILE A 138 -0.33 1.01 -5.64
C ILE A 138 -1.00 1.71 -6.82
N VAL A 139 -1.96 2.62 -6.56
CA VAL A 139 -2.73 3.26 -7.63
C VAL A 139 -1.81 4.03 -8.59
N SER A 140 -0.79 4.73 -8.08
CA SER A 140 0.11 5.53 -8.89
C SER A 140 1.01 4.70 -9.82
N ARG A 141 1.31 3.46 -9.46
CA ARG A 141 2.28 2.62 -10.19
C ARG A 141 1.66 1.41 -10.90
N VAL A 142 0.66 0.76 -10.31
CA VAL A 142 -0.06 -0.38 -10.91
C VAL A 142 -0.68 -0.01 -12.24
N ILE A 143 -1.25 1.20 -12.33
CA ILE A 143 -1.88 1.69 -13.56
C ILE A 143 -0.90 1.65 -14.73
N ASN A 144 0.31 2.18 -14.55
CA ASN A 144 1.31 2.17 -15.62
C ASN A 144 1.90 0.78 -15.87
N TYR A 145 2.03 -0.03 -14.84
CA TYR A 145 2.57 -1.39 -14.95
C TYR A 145 1.66 -2.28 -15.80
N TYR A 146 0.36 -2.34 -15.47
CA TYR A 146 -0.60 -3.18 -16.18
C TYR A 146 -1.06 -2.57 -17.52
N ALA A 147 -1.07 -1.25 -17.68
CA ALA A 147 -1.40 -0.62 -18.98
C ALA A 147 -0.53 -1.09 -20.15
N GLN A 148 0.65 -1.65 -19.85
CA GLN A 148 1.56 -2.19 -20.86
C GLN A 148 1.50 -3.71 -20.98
N ARG A 149 1.08 -4.42 -19.92
CA ARG A 149 1.18 -5.88 -19.81
C ARG A 149 -0.16 -6.57 -19.90
N GLU A 150 -1.13 -6.05 -19.20
CA GLU A 150 -2.50 -6.58 -19.08
C GLU A 150 -3.49 -5.43 -18.90
N PRO A 151 -3.76 -4.61 -19.93
CA PRO A 151 -4.62 -3.42 -19.83
C PRO A 151 -6.03 -3.72 -19.32
N GLU A 152 -6.54 -4.93 -19.58
CA GLU A 152 -7.83 -5.41 -19.10
C GLU A 152 -7.88 -5.55 -17.57
N ALA A 153 -6.77 -5.82 -16.90
CA ALA A 153 -6.71 -5.89 -15.45
C ALA A 153 -7.05 -4.53 -14.78
N LEU A 154 -6.93 -3.43 -15.50
CA LEU A 154 -7.29 -2.10 -15.01
C LEU A 154 -8.80 -1.84 -15.00
N ALA A 155 -9.62 -2.74 -15.54
CA ALA A 155 -11.07 -2.58 -15.57
C ALA A 155 -11.71 -2.77 -14.19
N ASN A 156 -11.12 -3.58 -13.31
CA ASN A 156 -11.72 -3.90 -12.01
C ASN A 156 -10.66 -3.85 -10.91
N PHE A 157 -10.74 -2.84 -10.03
CA PHE A 157 -9.95 -2.81 -8.81
C PHE A 157 -10.73 -3.46 -7.68
N ARG A 158 -10.20 -4.55 -7.13
CA ARG A 158 -10.74 -5.28 -5.99
C ARG A 158 -9.75 -5.20 -4.83
N TRP A 159 -10.17 -4.60 -3.72
CA TRP A 159 -9.35 -4.46 -2.52
C TRP A 159 -9.74 -5.52 -1.51
N ARG A 160 -8.81 -6.39 -1.18
CA ARG A 160 -8.96 -7.44 -0.17
C ARG A 160 -8.03 -7.13 0.98
N ILE A 161 -8.58 -6.84 2.15
CA ILE A 161 -7.84 -6.34 3.31
C ILE A 161 -8.01 -7.35 4.44
N ASP A 162 -6.89 -7.67 5.09
CA ASP A 162 -6.88 -8.58 6.24
C ASP A 162 -7.72 -8.02 7.40
N GLN A 163 -8.73 -8.76 7.78
CA GLN A 163 -9.62 -8.45 8.91
C GLN A 163 -8.98 -8.95 10.21
N LYS A 164 -8.87 -8.08 11.21
CA LYS A 164 -8.20 -8.42 12.46
C LYS A 164 -9.06 -9.20 13.45
N ASN A 165 -10.37 -9.01 13.38
CA ASN A 165 -11.33 -9.60 14.30
C ASN A 165 -12.52 -10.16 13.53
N ILE A 166 -13.28 -11.07 14.16
CA ILE A 166 -14.51 -11.65 13.60
C ILE A 166 -15.55 -10.57 13.26
N SER A 167 -15.62 -9.51 14.09
CA SER A 167 -16.45 -8.34 13.83
C SER A 167 -15.60 -7.18 13.34
N ARG A 168 -16.20 -6.37 12.46
CA ARG A 168 -15.60 -5.14 11.95
C ARG A 168 -15.26 -4.19 13.11
N THR A 169 -14.08 -3.59 13.06
CA THR A 169 -13.57 -2.69 14.09
C THR A 169 -13.80 -1.22 13.73
N ASP A 170 -13.82 -0.33 14.74
CA ASP A 170 -13.88 1.12 14.52
C ASP A 170 -12.74 1.63 13.62
N PHE A 171 -11.58 0.95 13.65
CA PHE A 171 -10.46 1.28 12.77
C PHE A 171 -10.76 0.95 11.31
N GLU A 172 -11.35 -0.21 11.03
CA GLU A 172 -11.71 -0.61 9.66
C GLU A 172 -12.78 0.31 9.08
N ASP A 173 -13.74 0.74 9.91
CA ASP A 173 -14.74 1.75 9.55
C ASP A 173 -14.11 3.11 9.27
N ALA A 174 -13.18 3.53 10.11
CA ALA A 174 -12.43 4.76 9.89
C ALA A 174 -11.59 4.69 8.62
N PHE A 175 -10.88 3.59 8.40
CA PHE A 175 -10.05 3.38 7.22
C PHE A 175 -10.85 3.48 5.92
N GLU A 176 -12.00 2.80 5.82
CA GLU A 176 -12.85 2.83 4.62
C GLU A 176 -13.40 4.25 4.33
N LYS A 177 -13.70 5.01 5.37
CA LYS A 177 -14.21 6.38 5.21
C LYS A 177 -13.11 7.39 4.90
N LEU A 178 -11.94 7.25 5.56
CA LEU A 178 -10.85 8.22 5.48
C LEU A 178 -9.97 8.01 4.25
N SER A 179 -9.63 6.76 3.92
CA SER A 179 -8.65 6.47 2.86
C SER A 179 -9.02 7.06 1.50
N PRO A 180 -10.27 6.98 0.99
CA PRO A 180 -10.61 7.55 -0.31
C PRO A 180 -10.46 9.07 -0.35
N VAL A 181 -10.78 9.76 0.75
CA VAL A 181 -10.68 11.23 0.85
C VAL A 181 -9.23 11.67 0.89
N LEU A 182 -8.41 11.00 1.72
CA LEU A 182 -6.97 11.30 1.85
C LEU A 182 -6.24 11.05 0.53
N LEU A 183 -6.56 9.96 -0.16
CA LEU A 183 -5.97 9.61 -1.46
C LEU A 183 -6.36 10.59 -2.55
N GLN A 184 -7.63 11.00 -2.61
CA GLN A 184 -8.07 11.99 -3.57
C GLN A 184 -7.40 13.35 -3.32
N THR A 185 -7.23 13.75 -2.07
CA THR A 185 -6.52 15.00 -1.71
C THR A 185 -5.04 14.91 -2.10
N ARG A 186 -4.38 13.79 -1.80
CA ARG A 186 -2.98 13.60 -2.17
C ARG A 186 -2.77 13.64 -3.68
N SER A 187 -3.69 13.09 -4.47
CA SER A 187 -3.59 13.11 -5.93
C SER A 187 -3.65 14.50 -6.56
N ILE A 188 -4.04 15.53 -5.78
CA ILE A 188 -4.02 16.92 -6.22
C ILE A 188 -2.58 17.47 -6.16
N SER A 189 -1.87 17.19 -5.08
CA SER A 189 -0.46 17.61 -4.92
C SER A 189 0.52 16.69 -5.67
N GLU A 190 0.18 15.41 -5.78
CA GLU A 190 0.97 14.39 -6.46
C GLU A 190 0.13 13.73 -7.58
N PRO A 191 -0.02 14.37 -8.76
CA PRO A 191 -0.86 13.85 -9.83
C PRO A 191 -0.38 12.49 -10.34
N LEU A 192 -1.34 11.61 -10.65
CA LEU A 192 -1.04 10.33 -11.27
C LEU A 192 -0.43 10.55 -12.65
N MET A 193 0.73 9.97 -12.89
CA MET A 193 1.39 10.04 -14.18
C MET A 193 0.78 9.02 -15.11
N MET A 194 0.40 9.46 -16.33
CA MET A 194 -0.01 8.58 -17.42
C MET A 194 0.95 8.74 -18.59
N VAL A 195 1.46 7.63 -19.11
CA VAL A 195 2.46 7.61 -20.17
C VAL A 195 1.76 7.52 -21.53
N LYS A 196 2.14 8.43 -22.44
CA LYS A 196 1.57 8.43 -23.80
C LYS A 196 1.87 7.11 -24.52
N GLY A 197 0.87 6.54 -25.14
CA GLY A 197 1.00 5.30 -25.92
C GLY A 197 0.66 4.03 -25.13
N PHE A 198 0.40 4.13 -23.82
CA PHE A 198 -0.08 2.99 -23.05
C PHE A 198 -1.60 2.83 -23.17
N ASP A 199 -2.08 1.61 -22.95
CA ASP A 199 -3.51 1.31 -23.02
C ASP A 199 -4.20 1.49 -21.67
N TYR A 200 -4.94 2.58 -21.53
CA TYR A 200 -5.70 2.92 -20.32
C TYR A 200 -7.21 2.72 -20.48
N ARG A 201 -7.66 1.99 -21.53
CA ARG A 201 -9.10 1.80 -21.79
C ARG A 201 -9.83 1.17 -20.61
N GLY A 202 -9.18 0.26 -19.87
CA GLY A 202 -9.73 -0.33 -18.66
C GLY A 202 -10.11 0.69 -17.58
N LEU A 203 -9.47 1.86 -17.56
CA LEU A 203 -9.78 2.92 -16.59
C LEU A 203 -11.00 3.77 -16.93
N SER A 204 -11.65 3.56 -18.08
CA SER A 204 -12.74 4.43 -18.56
C SER A 204 -13.86 4.62 -17.53
N GLN A 205 -14.24 3.57 -16.80
CA GLN A 205 -15.27 3.63 -15.77
C GLN A 205 -14.89 4.44 -14.53
N TYR A 206 -13.59 4.67 -14.30
CA TYR A 206 -13.09 5.44 -13.16
C TYR A 206 -12.83 6.91 -13.49
N LYS A 207 -13.08 7.35 -14.72
CA LYS A 207 -13.01 8.75 -15.07
C LYS A 207 -14.19 9.52 -14.51
N PHE A 208 -13.98 10.81 -14.21
CA PHE A 208 -15.10 11.69 -13.99
C PHE A 208 -15.89 11.79 -15.31
N GLU A 209 -17.22 11.82 -15.20
CA GLU A 209 -18.08 12.12 -16.35
C GLU A 209 -17.77 13.54 -16.87
N ASP A 210 -17.94 13.74 -18.17
CA ASP A 210 -17.66 15.03 -18.79
C ASP A 210 -18.44 16.17 -18.10
N GLY A 211 -17.72 17.21 -17.73
CA GLY A 211 -18.26 18.35 -16.98
C GLY A 211 -18.52 18.11 -15.49
N LYS A 212 -18.31 16.89 -14.97
CA LYS A 212 -18.51 16.56 -13.55
C LYS A 212 -17.21 16.52 -12.73
N VAL A 213 -16.12 17.07 -13.28
CA VAL A 213 -14.90 17.26 -12.49
C VAL A 213 -15.21 18.20 -11.33
N PRO A 214 -14.81 17.84 -10.09
CA PRO A 214 -15.15 18.65 -8.92
C PRO A 214 -14.69 20.09 -9.03
N GLY A 215 -15.62 21.04 -8.97
CA GLY A 215 -15.34 22.47 -9.17
C GLY A 215 -14.38 23.08 -8.13
N TYR A 216 -14.16 22.41 -7.00
CA TYR A 216 -13.17 22.86 -6.01
C TYR A 216 -11.74 22.75 -6.54
N LEU A 217 -11.46 21.85 -7.48
CA LEU A 217 -10.13 21.72 -8.10
C LEU A 217 -9.70 23.04 -8.75
N ASN A 218 -10.60 23.69 -9.47
CA ASN A 218 -10.33 25.02 -10.02
C ASN A 218 -10.36 26.11 -8.94
N LYS A 219 -11.41 26.17 -8.12
CA LYS A 219 -11.65 27.28 -7.18
C LYS A 219 -10.66 27.35 -6.02
N VAL A 220 -10.21 26.21 -5.53
CA VAL A 220 -9.32 26.12 -4.35
C VAL A 220 -7.86 25.90 -4.76
N TYR A 221 -7.64 25.05 -5.78
CA TYR A 221 -6.30 24.64 -6.19
C TYR A 221 -5.85 25.25 -7.53
N GLY A 222 -6.71 26.01 -8.22
CA GLY A 222 -6.39 26.61 -9.52
C GLY A 222 -6.20 25.60 -10.65
N ILE A 223 -6.67 24.36 -10.48
CA ILE A 223 -6.50 23.29 -11.45
C ILE A 223 -7.67 23.28 -12.42
N GLU A 224 -7.43 23.68 -13.68
CA GLU A 224 -8.37 23.56 -14.78
C GLU A 224 -8.32 22.17 -15.38
N ALA A 225 -9.04 21.22 -14.80
CA ALA A 225 -9.14 19.87 -15.31
C ALA A 225 -10.45 19.70 -16.11
N LYS A 226 -10.34 19.27 -17.36
CA LYS A 226 -11.49 18.87 -18.19
C LYS A 226 -11.87 17.41 -17.96
N SER A 227 -10.92 16.58 -17.54
CA SER A 227 -11.11 15.16 -17.24
C SER A 227 -10.14 14.74 -16.12
N GLY A 228 -10.37 13.60 -15.50
CA GLY A 228 -9.48 13.06 -14.48
C GLY A 228 -9.97 11.73 -13.95
N LEU A 229 -9.14 11.04 -13.19
CA LEU A 229 -9.52 9.81 -12.50
C LEU A 229 -10.17 10.12 -11.16
N ASN A 230 -11.31 9.49 -10.94
CA ASN A 230 -11.98 9.48 -9.64
C ASN A 230 -11.36 8.39 -8.76
N ILE A 231 -10.33 8.76 -7.99
CA ILE A 231 -9.62 7.82 -7.10
C ILE A 231 -10.54 7.25 -6.04
N GLN A 232 -11.50 8.04 -5.55
CA GLN A 232 -12.49 7.52 -4.60
C GLN A 232 -13.28 6.35 -5.18
N LYS A 233 -13.62 6.39 -6.48
CA LYS A 233 -14.32 5.29 -7.16
C LYS A 233 -13.43 4.06 -7.30
N ILE A 234 -12.12 4.23 -7.56
CA ILE A 234 -11.16 3.12 -7.60
C ILE A 234 -11.09 2.42 -6.25
N ILE A 235 -11.13 3.18 -5.14
CA ILE A 235 -10.99 2.61 -3.80
C ILE A 235 -12.31 2.02 -3.29
N ARG A 236 -13.43 2.74 -3.46
CA ARG A 236 -14.73 2.34 -2.90
C ARG A 236 -15.47 1.29 -3.72
N GLY A 237 -15.05 1.06 -4.96
CA GLY A 237 -15.80 0.21 -5.89
C GLY A 237 -15.98 -1.23 -5.40
N ASP A 238 -14.92 -1.84 -4.88
CA ASP A 238 -14.96 -3.19 -4.31
C ASP A 238 -13.88 -3.33 -3.22
N ILE A 239 -14.19 -2.89 -2.01
CA ILE A 239 -13.35 -3.06 -0.82
C ILE A 239 -14.00 -4.06 0.13
N GLN A 240 -13.25 -5.08 0.52
CA GLN A 240 -13.71 -6.14 1.42
C GLN A 240 -12.65 -6.45 2.48
N PHE A 241 -13.10 -6.56 3.72
CA PHE A 241 -12.28 -7.07 4.83
C PHE A 241 -12.58 -8.56 4.96
N LEU A 242 -11.54 -9.39 4.88
CA LEU A 242 -11.64 -10.85 4.86
C LEU A 242 -10.71 -11.45 5.92
N ASP A 243 -11.14 -12.55 6.51
CA ASP A 243 -10.23 -13.39 7.32
C ASP A 243 -9.14 -13.98 6.40
N SER A 244 -7.90 -13.95 6.85
CA SER A 244 -6.77 -14.55 6.11
C SER A 244 -6.97 -16.03 5.80
N LYS A 245 -7.77 -16.76 6.60
CA LYS A 245 -8.11 -18.17 6.34
C LYS A 245 -8.89 -18.34 5.05
N ASP A 246 -9.72 -17.36 4.70
CA ASP A 246 -10.62 -17.42 3.55
C ASP A 246 -10.00 -16.83 2.27
N SER A 247 -8.78 -16.25 2.37
CA SER A 247 -8.12 -15.62 1.23
C SER A 247 -6.66 -16.04 1.08
N LYS A 248 -6.37 -16.79 0.03
CA LYS A 248 -5.00 -17.22 -0.30
C LYS A 248 -4.10 -16.02 -0.65
N GLY A 249 -4.65 -15.00 -1.28
CA GLY A 249 -3.92 -13.76 -1.57
C GLY A 249 -3.50 -13.03 -0.29
N ILE A 250 -4.38 -12.94 0.72
CA ILE A 250 -4.05 -12.35 2.03
C ILE A 250 -2.98 -13.20 2.74
N GLN A 251 -3.07 -14.54 2.71
CA GLN A 251 -2.03 -15.40 3.29
C GLN A 251 -0.67 -15.20 2.60
N ALA A 252 -0.65 -15.11 1.27
CA ALA A 252 0.58 -14.88 0.53
C ALA A 252 1.22 -13.53 0.92
N VAL A 253 0.43 -12.45 0.99
CA VAL A 253 0.95 -11.14 1.37
C VAL A 253 1.38 -11.08 2.83
N ASP A 254 0.74 -11.84 3.73
CA ASP A 254 1.17 -11.93 5.13
C ASP A 254 2.57 -12.58 5.25
N LEU A 255 2.85 -13.62 4.47
CA LEU A 255 4.19 -14.19 4.39
C LEU A 255 5.21 -13.19 3.84
N ILE A 256 4.84 -12.45 2.79
CA ILE A 256 5.73 -11.45 2.17
C ILE A 256 6.03 -10.31 3.15
N VAL A 257 5.02 -9.71 3.79
CA VAL A 257 5.23 -8.61 4.73
C VAL A 257 5.99 -9.05 5.99
N SER A 258 5.76 -10.29 6.43
CA SER A 258 6.52 -10.88 7.53
C SER A 258 8.00 -11.05 7.16
N GLY A 259 8.31 -11.42 5.91
CA GLY A 259 9.67 -11.49 5.40
C GLY A 259 10.33 -10.12 5.27
N ILE A 260 9.62 -9.13 4.72
CA ILE A 260 10.12 -7.74 4.65
C ILE A 260 10.48 -7.23 6.05
N ARG A 261 9.58 -7.40 7.03
CA ARG A 261 9.81 -7.01 8.41
C ARG A 261 11.00 -7.74 9.03
N ARG A 262 11.13 -9.05 8.80
CA ARG A 262 12.25 -9.88 9.25
C ARG A 262 13.57 -9.41 8.63
N CYS A 263 13.58 -9.08 7.35
CA CYS A 263 14.73 -8.56 6.64
C CYS A 263 15.18 -7.19 7.20
N LEU A 264 14.26 -6.24 7.38
CA LEU A 264 14.57 -4.92 7.97
C LEU A 264 15.10 -5.03 9.41
N ARG A 265 14.68 -6.05 10.16
CA ARG A 265 15.19 -6.38 11.51
C ARG A 265 16.49 -7.18 11.49
N ARG A 266 17.01 -7.52 10.32
CA ARG A 266 18.23 -8.31 10.13
C ARG A 266 18.18 -9.67 10.82
N GLN A 267 17.07 -10.37 10.69
CA GLN A 267 16.80 -11.64 11.37
C GLN A 267 16.85 -12.87 10.45
N PHE A 268 17.26 -12.70 9.17
CA PHE A 268 17.63 -13.82 8.32
C PHE A 268 19.10 -14.21 8.54
N SER A 269 19.45 -15.47 8.28
CA SER A 269 20.84 -15.92 8.29
C SER A 269 21.66 -15.17 7.22
N ASP A 270 21.07 -14.93 6.04
CA ASP A 270 21.59 -14.10 4.95
C ASP A 270 20.55 -13.03 4.57
N ASN A 271 20.66 -11.85 5.17
CA ASN A 271 19.75 -10.74 4.94
C ASN A 271 19.90 -10.12 3.53
N GLU A 272 21.09 -10.18 2.92
CA GLU A 272 21.29 -9.65 1.58
C GLU A 272 20.61 -10.54 0.54
N LYS A 273 20.72 -11.86 0.68
CA LYS A 273 19.99 -12.82 -0.14
C LYS A 273 18.48 -12.63 0.01
N ALA A 274 18.00 -12.46 1.24
CA ALA A 274 16.58 -12.21 1.49
C ALA A 274 16.12 -10.89 0.85
N ALA A 275 16.87 -9.80 1.00
CA ALA A 275 16.60 -8.50 0.36
C ALA A 275 16.57 -8.62 -1.16
N SER A 276 17.52 -9.35 -1.76
CA SER A 276 17.59 -9.61 -3.20
C SER A 276 16.33 -10.32 -3.71
N LYS A 277 15.89 -11.39 -3.02
CA LYS A 277 14.69 -12.15 -3.41
C LYS A 277 13.40 -11.32 -3.23
N LEU A 278 13.26 -10.62 -2.11
CA LEU A 278 12.11 -9.74 -1.86
C LEU A 278 12.05 -8.59 -2.87
N GLY A 279 13.20 -8.02 -3.23
CA GLY A 279 13.29 -6.96 -4.25
C GLY A 279 12.72 -7.39 -5.59
N GLN A 280 12.90 -8.64 -6.00
CA GLN A 280 12.38 -9.19 -7.27
C GLN A 280 10.85 -9.17 -7.36
N LEU A 281 10.14 -9.07 -6.24
CA LEU A 281 8.67 -8.89 -6.22
C LEU A 281 8.26 -7.42 -6.32
N MET A 282 9.14 -6.48 -5.99
CA MET A 282 8.82 -5.06 -5.88
C MET A 282 8.95 -4.36 -7.23
N LEU A 283 8.27 -3.23 -7.38
CA LEU A 283 8.29 -2.43 -8.58
C LEU A 283 9.22 -1.22 -8.43
N GLN A 284 9.95 -0.91 -9.49
CA GLN A 284 10.79 0.28 -9.57
C GLN A 284 9.99 1.55 -9.24
N GLU A 285 10.60 2.45 -8.46
CA GLU A 285 10.07 3.77 -8.13
C GLU A 285 10.68 4.84 -9.03
N LYS A 286 10.01 5.99 -9.09
CA LYS A 286 10.52 7.18 -9.82
C LYS A 286 11.81 7.68 -9.17
N ASN A 287 12.66 8.32 -9.98
CA ASN A 287 13.87 9.01 -9.52
C ASN A 287 14.82 8.14 -8.70
N ASN A 288 14.86 6.83 -8.97
CA ASN A 288 15.64 5.87 -8.19
C ASN A 288 15.32 5.86 -6.69
N ALA A 289 14.08 6.20 -6.32
CA ALA A 289 13.63 6.04 -4.94
C ALA A 289 13.49 4.55 -4.60
N PRO A 290 13.60 4.18 -3.31
CA PRO A 290 13.43 2.81 -2.87
C PRO A 290 12.06 2.23 -3.26
N PRO A 291 11.97 0.96 -3.66
CA PRO A 291 10.70 0.32 -3.98
C PRO A 291 9.83 0.07 -2.74
N LEU A 292 10.42 0.21 -1.55
CA LEU A 292 9.81 0.14 -0.24
C LEU A 292 9.68 1.56 0.30
N SER A 293 8.45 2.02 0.52
CA SER A 293 8.19 3.34 1.12
C SER A 293 8.50 3.32 2.61
N LEU A 294 9.31 4.27 3.06
CA LEU A 294 9.69 4.42 4.46
C LEU A 294 9.07 5.68 5.05
N ILE A 295 8.28 5.52 6.12
CA ILE A 295 7.63 6.63 6.81
C ILE A 295 8.29 6.83 8.17
N SER A 296 8.66 8.08 8.48
CA SER A 296 9.13 8.50 9.79
C SER A 296 8.33 9.70 10.28
N PHE A 297 8.07 9.73 11.59
CA PHE A 297 7.52 10.90 12.28
C PHE A 297 8.63 11.65 13.04
N ALA A 298 9.87 11.19 12.90
CA ALA A 298 11.05 11.87 13.40
C ALA A 298 11.63 12.77 12.31
N ASP A 299 12.08 13.97 12.68
CA ASP A 299 12.80 14.84 11.78
C ASP A 299 14.09 14.16 11.31
N ASP A 300 14.35 14.19 10.00
CA ASP A 300 15.57 13.84 9.26
C ASP A 300 16.57 12.88 9.93
N GLN A 301 16.07 11.80 10.50
CA GLN A 301 16.97 10.76 11.03
C GLN A 301 17.40 9.84 9.87
N PRO A 302 18.70 9.72 9.60
CA PRO A 302 19.18 8.83 8.56
C PRO A 302 18.86 7.38 8.93
N LEU A 303 18.56 6.59 7.91
CA LEU A 303 18.42 5.13 8.09
C LEU A 303 19.74 4.55 8.60
N PRO A 304 19.69 3.55 9.51
CA PRO A 304 20.87 2.77 9.84
C PRO A 304 21.53 2.23 8.56
N LEU A 305 22.84 2.35 8.45
CA LEU A 305 23.60 2.01 7.22
C LEU A 305 23.28 0.63 6.69
N GLU A 306 23.11 -0.35 7.58
CA GLU A 306 22.81 -1.73 7.20
C GLU A 306 21.40 -1.89 6.64
N VAL A 307 20.40 -1.17 7.20
CA VAL A 307 19.04 -1.14 6.64
C VAL A 307 19.05 -0.44 5.28
N ALA A 308 19.77 0.68 5.16
CA ALA A 308 19.92 1.39 3.89
C ALA A 308 20.55 0.50 2.82
N ARG A 309 21.54 -0.33 3.19
CA ARG A 309 22.16 -1.32 2.28
C ARG A 309 21.13 -2.37 1.81
N LEU A 310 20.34 -2.94 2.70
CA LEU A 310 19.30 -3.92 2.34
C LEU A 310 18.24 -3.31 1.41
N VAL A 311 17.80 -2.10 1.69
CA VAL A 311 16.84 -1.37 0.84
C VAL A 311 17.45 -1.08 -0.54
N ARG A 312 18.74 -0.76 -0.62
CA ARG A 312 19.45 -0.60 -1.90
C ARG A 312 19.49 -1.90 -2.69
N ILE A 313 19.78 -3.04 -2.04
CA ILE A 313 19.74 -4.35 -2.71
C ILE A 313 18.34 -4.65 -3.25
N MET A 314 17.27 -4.36 -2.50
CA MET A 314 15.90 -4.50 -3.00
C MET A 314 15.67 -3.62 -4.23
N MET A 315 16.19 -2.39 -4.24
CA MET A 315 16.09 -1.47 -5.37
C MET A 315 16.83 -1.97 -6.62
N GLU A 316 18.01 -2.54 -6.47
CA GLU A 316 18.81 -3.06 -7.58
C GLU A 316 18.18 -4.30 -8.24
N LYS A 317 17.32 -5.01 -7.53
CA LYS A 317 16.69 -6.27 -7.96
C LYS A 317 15.22 -6.13 -8.33
N ASN A 318 14.65 -4.94 -8.22
CA ASN A 318 13.23 -4.72 -8.48
C ASN A 318 12.84 -4.91 -9.96
N LYS A 319 11.55 -5.13 -10.17
CA LYS A 319 10.95 -5.20 -11.51
C LYS A 319 10.94 -3.82 -12.16
N SER A 320 11.30 -3.75 -13.44
CA SER A 320 11.17 -2.52 -14.21
C SER A 320 9.71 -2.08 -14.31
N MET A 321 9.46 -0.78 -14.13
CA MET A 321 8.18 -0.17 -14.39
C MET A 321 7.77 -0.34 -15.84
N PHE A 322 8.73 -0.16 -16.76
CA PHE A 322 8.48 -0.20 -18.20
C PHE A 322 8.95 -1.50 -18.81
N LEU A 323 8.21 -1.99 -19.80
CA LEU A 323 8.69 -3.05 -20.66
C LEU A 323 9.94 -2.54 -21.41
N ARG A 324 10.97 -3.33 -21.45
CA ARG A 324 12.10 -3.05 -22.33
C ARG A 324 11.62 -3.34 -23.77
N THR A 325 11.64 -2.34 -24.60
CA THR A 325 11.45 -2.47 -26.06
C THR A 325 12.64 -3.18 -26.68
#